data_2cc35e2cb61a644efd2fea54d508671a
#
_entry.id   2cc35e2cb61a644efd2fea54d508671a
#
_cell.length_a   1.000
_cell.length_b   1.000
_cell.length_c   1.000
_cell.angle_alpha   90.00
_cell.angle_beta   90.00
_cell.angle_gamma   90.00
#
_symmetry.space_group_name_H-M   'P 1'
#
loop_
_entity.id
_entity.type
_entity.pdbx_description
1 polymer ?
#
loop_
_entity_poly.entity_id
_entity_poly.type
_entity_poly.pdbx_seq_one_letter_code
_entity_poly.pdbx_strand_id
1 'polypeptide(L)' 'MNKGKVKFFNTSKGFGFITQSEGEDLFFHVSELQVEHVSEGDQVEYEVGQGRKGPCAMNISVEC' A
#
# COMPACT_ATOMS: atom_id res chain seq x y z
N MET A 1 -8.07 6.15 -9.11
CA MET A 1 -7.16 5.59 -8.11
C MET A 1 -6.13 4.71 -8.80
N ASN A 2 -4.97 4.61 -8.20
CA ASN A 2 -3.91 3.77 -8.74
C ASN A 2 -4.08 2.33 -8.31
N LYS A 3 -3.52 1.42 -9.07
CA LYS A 3 -3.59 -0.01 -8.75
C LYS A 3 -2.18 -0.58 -8.64
N GLY A 4 -2.02 -1.52 -7.74
CA GLY A 4 -0.74 -2.19 -7.55
C GLY A 4 -0.92 -3.48 -6.80
N LYS A 5 0.20 -4.08 -6.42
CA LYS A 5 0.19 -5.30 -5.62
C LYS A 5 1.00 -5.09 -4.37
N VAL A 6 0.56 -5.73 -3.29
CA VAL A 6 1.32 -5.69 -2.04
C VAL A 6 2.58 -6.51 -2.24
N LYS A 7 3.71 -5.84 -2.12
CA LYS A 7 5.01 -6.49 -2.21
C LYS A 7 5.40 -7.11 -0.88
N PHE A 8 5.09 -6.40 0.19
CA PHE A 8 5.52 -6.79 1.53
C PHE A 8 4.63 -6.10 2.55
N PHE A 9 4.29 -6.81 3.59
CA PHE A 9 3.52 -6.22 4.68
C PHE A 9 3.98 -6.81 6.01
N ASN A 10 4.40 -5.94 6.91
CA ASN A 10 4.88 -6.33 8.23
C ASN A 10 3.83 -5.95 9.26
N THR A 11 3.07 -6.94 9.72
CA THR A 11 2.00 -6.70 10.69
C THR A 11 2.53 -6.27 12.04
N SER A 12 3.71 -6.74 12.40
CA SER A 12 4.32 -6.40 13.70
C SER A 12 4.69 -4.92 13.77
N LYS A 13 5.18 -4.37 12.68
CA LYS A 13 5.58 -2.97 12.62
C LYS A 13 4.49 -2.07 12.05
N GLY A 14 3.48 -2.66 11.42
CA GLY A 14 2.35 -1.91 10.91
C GLY A 14 2.63 -1.11 9.65
N PHE A 15 3.47 -1.62 8.77
CA PHE A 15 3.73 -0.95 7.49
C PHE A 15 4.04 -1.98 6.41
N GLY A 16 4.08 -1.50 5.17
CA GLY A 16 4.42 -2.36 4.06
C GLY A 16 4.74 -1.55 2.82
N PHE A 17 4.89 -2.27 1.72
CA PHE A 17 5.19 -1.67 0.43
C PHE A 17 4.27 -2.22 -0.63
N ILE A 18 3.92 -1.36 -1.58
CA ILE A 18 3.09 -1.72 -2.73
C ILE A 18 3.94 -1.54 -3.97
N THR A 19 3.97 -2.58 -4.82
CA THR A 19 4.63 -2.50 -6.11
C THR A 19 3.67 -1.89 -7.10
N GLN A 20 4.03 -0.76 -7.66
CA GLN A 20 3.22 -0.09 -8.68
C GLN A 20 3.40 -0.78 -10.03
N SER A 21 2.39 -0.67 -10.89
CA SER A 21 2.50 -1.20 -12.23
C SER A 21 3.58 -0.47 -13.02
N GLU A 22 3.78 0.80 -12.71
CA GLU A 22 4.84 1.60 -13.29
C GLU A 22 5.50 2.40 -12.18
N GLY A 23 6.81 2.32 -12.08
CA GLY A 23 7.53 3.12 -11.12
C GLY A 23 8.00 2.33 -9.92
N GLU A 24 8.35 3.06 -8.88
CA GLU A 24 8.97 2.49 -7.69
C GLU A 24 7.94 2.01 -6.67
N ASP A 25 8.40 1.19 -5.74
CA ASP A 25 7.55 0.74 -4.65
C ASP A 25 7.12 1.93 -3.80
N LEU A 26 5.89 1.85 -3.30
CA LEU A 26 5.37 2.87 -2.40
C LEU A 26 5.25 2.31 -0.99
N PHE A 27 5.64 3.11 -0.03
CA PHE A 27 5.45 2.80 1.39
C PHE A 27 3.99 3.06 1.77
N PHE A 28 3.46 2.22 2.65
CA PHE A 28 2.16 2.51 3.25
C PHE A 28 2.18 2.11 4.72
N HIS A 29 1.37 2.80 5.51
CA HIS A 29 1.20 2.50 6.92
C HIS A 29 -0.14 1.78 7.11
N VAL A 30 -0.21 0.92 8.12
CA VAL A 30 -1.42 0.14 8.36
C VAL A 30 -2.66 1.02 8.56
N SER A 31 -2.48 2.24 9.06
CA SER A 31 -3.59 3.17 9.26
C SER A 31 -4.25 3.60 7.95
N GLU A 32 -3.57 3.41 6.83
CA GLU A 32 -4.11 3.77 5.52
C GLU A 32 -4.90 2.64 4.88
N LEU A 33 -4.90 1.47 5.48
CA LEU A 33 -5.67 0.34 4.96
C LEU A 33 -7.14 0.51 5.30
N GLN A 34 -7.99 0.24 4.31
CA GLN A 34 -9.43 0.25 4.50
C GLN A 34 -9.95 -1.12 4.93
N VAL A 35 -9.03 -2.08 5.07
CA VAL A 35 -9.33 -3.44 5.48
C VAL A 35 -8.44 -3.78 6.67
N GLU A 36 -8.74 -4.88 7.35
CA GLU A 36 -7.99 -5.25 8.55
C GLU A 36 -6.53 -5.59 8.26
N HIS A 37 -6.29 -6.26 7.14
CA HIS A 37 -4.93 -6.59 6.74
C HIS A 37 -4.91 -6.98 5.27
N VAL A 38 -3.70 -6.99 4.72
CA VAL A 38 -3.47 -7.44 3.34
C VAL A 38 -2.35 -8.46 3.38
N SER A 39 -2.27 -9.26 2.32
CA SER A 39 -1.21 -10.26 2.17
C SER A 39 -0.34 -9.92 0.98
N GLU A 40 0.87 -10.46 0.97
CA GLU A 40 1.77 -10.28 -0.16
C GLU A 40 1.10 -10.83 -1.42
N GLY A 41 1.17 -10.05 -2.48
CA GLY A 41 0.58 -10.42 -3.75
C GLY A 41 -0.85 -9.99 -3.95
N ASP A 42 -1.50 -9.45 -2.92
CA ASP A 42 -2.87 -8.96 -3.06
C ASP A 42 -2.89 -7.74 -3.96
N GLN A 43 -3.89 -7.68 -4.83
CA GLN A 43 -4.09 -6.49 -5.66
C GLN A 43 -4.86 -5.46 -4.87
N VAL A 44 -4.38 -4.23 -4.92
CA VAL A 44 -4.97 -3.15 -4.14
C VAL A 44 -5.16 -1.91 -5.01
N GLU A 45 -6.09 -1.07 -4.60
CA GLU A 45 -6.25 0.26 -5.16
C GLU A 45 -5.85 1.25 -4.08
N TYR A 46 -5.25 2.34 -4.48
CA TYR A 46 -4.73 3.32 -3.54
C TYR A 46 -4.59 4.68 -4.20
N GLU A 47 -4.37 5.68 -3.36
CA GLU A 47 -4.05 7.02 -3.83
C GLU A 47 -2.63 7.35 -3.42
N VAL A 48 -1.93 8.11 -4.26
CA VAL A 48 -0.58 8.55 -3.94
C VAL A 48 -0.67 9.85 -3.17
N GLY A 49 -0.05 9.87 -2.00
CA GLY A 49 -0.01 11.07 -1.18
C GLY A 49 1.41 11.40 -0.78
N GLN A 50 1.59 12.53 -0.13
CA GLN A 50 2.90 12.95 0.35
C GLN A 50 3.02 12.65 1.84
N GLY A 51 3.97 11.79 2.18
CA GLY A 51 4.28 11.49 3.56
C GLY A 51 5.54 12.24 3.99
N ARG A 52 5.95 11.99 5.23
CA ARG A 52 7.15 12.64 5.76
C ARG A 52 8.41 12.24 5.02
N LYS A 53 8.44 11.04 4.48
CA LYS A 53 9.61 10.50 3.80
C LYS A 53 9.46 10.50 2.29
N GLY A 54 8.41 11.12 1.78
CA GLY A 54 8.15 11.16 0.35
C GLY A 54 6.81 10.56 -0.01
N PRO A 55 6.62 10.18 -1.26
CA PRO A 55 5.33 9.62 -1.68
C PRO A 55 4.98 8.35 -0.92
N CYS A 56 3.71 8.21 -0.59
CA CYS A 56 3.23 7.00 0.07
C CYS A 56 1.82 6.67 -0.44
N ALA A 57 1.42 5.42 -0.24
CA ALA A 57 0.09 4.99 -0.64
C ALA A 57 -0.90 5.29 0.47
N MET A 58 -2.07 5.79 0.09
CA MET A 58 -3.12 6.18 1.03
C MET A 58 -4.45 5.59 0.59
N ASN A 59 -5.39 5.49 1.52
CA ASN A 59 -6.75 5.00 1.25
C ASN A 59 -6.73 3.66 0.50
N ILE A 60 -5.99 2.72 1.04
CA ILE A 60 -5.74 1.44 0.38
C ILE A 60 -6.91 0.49 0.59
N SER A 61 -7.39 -0.08 -0.49
CA SER A 61 -8.43 -1.10 -0.42
C SER A 61 -8.03 -2.27 -1.30
N VAL A 62 -8.46 -3.46 -0.89
CA VAL A 62 -8.18 -4.67 -1.67
C VAL A 62 -9.15 -4.74 -2.83
N GLU A 63 -8.62 -5.00 -4.01
CA GLU A 63 -9.43 -5.19 -5.20
C GLU A 63 -9.96 -6.62 -5.20
N CYS A 64 -11.27 -6.75 -5.35
CA CYS A 64 -11.92 -8.07 -5.39
C CYS A 64 -12.05 -8.61 -6.78
#